data_0dadab91078107593fd2c6b8480950c2
#
_entry.id   0dadab91078107593fd2c6b8480950c2
#
_cell.length_a   1.000
_cell.length_b   1.000
_cell.length_c   1.000
_cell.angle_alpha   90.00
_cell.angle_beta   90.00
_cell.angle_gamma   90.00
#
_symmetry.space_group_name_H-M   'P 1'
#
loop_
_entity.id
_entity.type
_entity.pdbx_description
1 polymer ?
#
loop_
_entity_poly.entity_id
_entity_poly.type
_entity_poly.pdbx_seq_one_letter_code
_entity_poly.pdbx_strand_id
1 'polypeptide(L)'
;MCIRDSFGGSEGSMGRSPIPVLSYLRNSLIISFTSTFIAVLVGTIGGYGFARHNFKHKNKYFLLIMLTRTIPGISLSLPIFIIFSKIGLIDTHIGIILVFVALNIPFTIWLTDGFFRQIPRAMSEVAMTDGCTKLQAFWHIELPLSRSGIASAGIFAFLISWNEYALVSNLARSTDSKTLTVGLMDFTAQFTINWPGMCALAVFIIIPALILTFMVQKHLVTGLTFGGVKG
;
A
#
# COMPACT_ATOMS: atom_id res chain seq x y z
N MET A 1 -23.25 18.71 -12.62
CA MET A 1 -24.20 18.92 -11.54
C MET A 1 -23.90 17.99 -10.37
N CYS A 2 -23.86 16.66 -10.52
CA CYS A 2 -23.61 15.70 -9.42
C CYS A 2 -22.27 15.85 -8.66
N ILE A 3 -21.17 16.24 -9.32
CA ILE A 3 -19.85 16.39 -8.68
C ILE A 3 -19.86 17.61 -7.73
N ARG A 4 -20.51 18.69 -8.12
CA ARG A 4 -20.62 19.91 -7.30
C ARG A 4 -21.44 19.69 -6.03
N ASP A 5 -22.45 18.83 -6.08
CA ASP A 5 -23.33 18.51 -4.95
C ASP A 5 -22.65 17.59 -3.93
N SER A 6 -21.61 16.85 -4.36
CA SER A 6 -20.78 16.01 -3.48
C SER A 6 -19.70 16.79 -2.72
N PHE A 7 -19.30 17.96 -3.23
CA PHE A 7 -18.26 18.80 -2.65
C PHE A 7 -18.76 20.07 -1.93
N GLY A 8 -19.99 20.48 -2.19
CA GLY A 8 -20.59 21.67 -1.57
C GLY A 8 -22.05 21.42 -1.30
N GLY A 9 -22.46 21.53 -0.05
CA GLY A 9 -23.82 21.27 0.42
C GLY A 9 -24.90 21.90 -0.48
N SER A 10 -25.62 21.05 -1.20
CA SER A 10 -26.88 21.44 -1.80
C SER A 10 -27.98 21.18 -0.78
N GLU A 11 -28.59 22.25 -0.30
CA GLU A 11 -29.86 22.26 0.41
C GLU A 11 -30.93 21.65 -0.49
N GLY A 12 -31.26 20.38 -0.26
CA GLY A 12 -32.32 19.78 -1.07
C GLY A 12 -32.59 18.30 -0.90
N SER A 13 -32.29 17.69 0.25
CA SER A 13 -32.88 16.40 0.62
C SER A 13 -32.89 16.20 2.12
N MET A 14 -34.05 16.36 2.74
CA MET A 14 -34.44 15.88 4.09
C MET A 14 -33.28 15.66 5.08
N GLY A 15 -32.82 16.72 5.76
CA GLY A 15 -32.16 16.62 7.05
C GLY A 15 -30.82 15.86 7.14
N ARG A 16 -30.13 15.59 6.03
CA ARG A 16 -28.86 14.87 6.00
C ARG A 16 -27.70 15.86 5.97
N SER A 17 -26.79 15.76 6.92
CA SER A 17 -25.51 16.47 6.85
C SER A 17 -24.78 16.10 5.56
N PRO A 18 -24.11 17.05 4.87
CA PRO A 18 -23.35 16.76 3.68
C PRO A 18 -22.26 15.72 4.00
N ILE A 19 -22.10 14.71 3.13
CA ILE A 19 -21.09 13.69 3.32
C ILE A 19 -19.71 14.35 3.16
N PRO A 20 -18.80 14.24 4.13
CA PRO A 20 -17.54 14.97 4.13
C PRO A 20 -16.47 14.28 3.26
N VAL A 21 -16.72 14.22 1.95
CA VAL A 21 -15.85 13.54 0.97
C VAL A 21 -14.41 14.03 1.02
N LEU A 22 -14.20 15.34 1.27
CA LEU A 22 -12.87 15.93 1.36
C LEU A 22 -12.08 15.40 2.57
N SER A 23 -12.74 15.18 3.70
CA SER A 23 -12.13 14.56 4.87
C SER A 23 -11.72 13.11 4.59
N TYR A 24 -12.59 12.35 3.91
CA TYR A 24 -12.29 10.97 3.51
C TYR A 24 -11.14 10.90 2.51
N LEU A 25 -11.06 11.83 1.56
CA LEU A 25 -9.93 11.94 0.65
C LEU A 25 -8.63 12.21 1.40
N ARG A 26 -8.62 13.20 2.30
CA ARG A 26 -7.47 13.52 3.14
C ARG A 26 -7.01 12.31 3.95
N ASN A 27 -7.93 11.61 4.60
CA ASN A 27 -7.62 10.41 5.38
C ASN A 27 -7.02 9.31 4.51
N SER A 28 -7.64 9.03 3.34
CA SER A 28 -7.12 8.04 2.39
C SER A 28 -5.70 8.37 1.94
N LEU A 29 -5.42 9.62 1.62
CA LEU A 29 -4.08 10.06 1.23
C LEU A 29 -3.07 9.87 2.36
N ILE A 30 -3.37 10.38 3.56
CA ILE A 30 -2.49 10.26 4.72
C ILE A 30 -2.20 8.79 5.02
N ILE A 31 -3.23 7.96 5.12
CA ILE A 31 -3.10 6.55 5.49
C ILE A 31 -2.33 5.80 4.41
N SER A 32 -2.72 5.93 3.13
CA SER A 32 -2.10 5.18 2.04
C SER A 32 -0.64 5.61 1.79
N PHE A 33 -0.34 6.91 1.78
CA PHE A 33 1.04 7.36 1.59
C PHE A 33 1.94 6.98 2.77
N THR A 34 1.49 7.18 4.00
CA THR A 34 2.30 6.89 5.19
C THR A 34 2.56 5.39 5.31
N SER A 35 1.53 4.56 5.15
CA SER A 35 1.70 3.11 5.21
C SER A 35 2.59 2.58 4.09
N THR A 36 2.42 3.10 2.87
CA THR A 36 3.28 2.76 1.72
C THR A 36 4.73 3.13 1.97
N PHE A 37 4.99 4.35 2.43
CA PHE A 37 6.35 4.82 2.69
C PHE A 37 7.07 3.92 3.71
N ILE A 38 6.41 3.62 4.83
CA ILE A 38 6.96 2.75 5.87
C ILE A 38 7.16 1.31 5.33
N ALA A 39 6.16 0.77 4.63
CA ALA A 39 6.25 -0.59 4.08
C ALA A 39 7.35 -0.72 3.03
N VAL A 40 7.53 0.28 2.17
CA VAL A 40 8.60 0.31 1.16
C VAL A 40 9.97 0.43 1.83
N LEU A 41 10.10 1.29 2.82
CA LEU A 41 11.37 1.46 3.54
C LEU A 41 11.80 0.14 4.19
N VAL A 42 10.94 -0.44 5.02
CA VAL A 42 11.21 -1.69 5.74
C VAL A 42 11.35 -2.86 4.78
N GLY A 43 10.45 -2.94 3.80
CA GLY A 43 10.43 -4.00 2.79
C GLY A 43 11.65 -3.99 1.89
N THR A 44 12.17 -2.80 1.51
CA THR A 44 13.40 -2.68 0.70
C THR A 44 14.62 -3.14 1.48
N ILE A 45 14.74 -2.74 2.75
CA ILE A 45 15.84 -3.21 3.62
C ILE A 45 15.74 -4.72 3.82
N GLY A 46 14.54 -5.24 4.08
CA GLY A 46 14.30 -6.69 4.21
C GLY A 46 14.62 -7.46 2.94
N GLY A 47 14.14 -6.99 1.77
CA GLY A 47 14.42 -7.59 0.48
C GLY A 47 15.90 -7.61 0.14
N TYR A 48 16.61 -6.51 0.40
CA TYR A 48 18.08 -6.47 0.28
C TYR A 48 18.74 -7.51 1.19
N GLY A 49 18.31 -7.60 2.46
CA GLY A 49 18.80 -8.60 3.41
C GLY A 49 18.63 -10.03 2.89
N PHE A 50 17.45 -10.34 2.35
CA PHE A 50 17.18 -11.65 1.73
C PHE A 50 17.95 -11.85 0.41
N ALA A 51 18.16 -10.85 -0.42
CA ALA A 51 18.88 -11.00 -1.67
C ALA A 51 20.40 -11.22 -1.47
N ARG A 52 21.01 -10.46 -0.58
CA ARG A 52 22.47 -10.35 -0.47
C ARG A 52 23.11 -11.15 0.65
N HIS A 53 22.41 -11.36 1.74
CA HIS A 53 22.97 -12.07 2.90
C HIS A 53 22.57 -13.55 2.91
N ASN A 54 23.53 -14.39 3.27
CA ASN A 54 23.31 -15.80 3.53
C ASN A 54 23.29 -16.02 5.06
N PHE A 55 22.14 -16.42 5.58
CA PHE A 55 21.98 -16.74 7.00
C PHE A 55 21.22 -18.06 7.16
N LYS A 56 21.37 -18.68 8.35
CA LYS A 56 20.75 -19.96 8.66
C LYS A 56 19.23 -19.89 8.50
N HIS A 57 18.66 -20.85 7.77
CA HIS A 57 17.22 -20.96 7.51
C HIS A 57 16.59 -19.80 6.71
N LYS A 58 17.37 -19.05 5.93
CA LYS A 58 16.89 -17.95 5.07
C LYS A 58 15.62 -18.27 4.29
N ASN A 59 15.62 -19.40 3.57
CA ASN A 59 14.48 -19.81 2.74
C ASN A 59 13.23 -20.11 3.59
N LYS A 60 13.41 -20.65 4.80
CA LYS A 60 12.32 -20.92 5.73
C LYS A 60 11.68 -19.62 6.22
N TYR A 61 12.47 -18.63 6.60
CA TYR A 61 11.95 -17.33 7.02
C TYR A 61 11.29 -16.58 5.86
N PHE A 62 11.89 -16.64 4.68
CA PHE A 62 11.27 -16.05 3.48
C PHE A 62 9.90 -16.67 3.18
N LEU A 63 9.81 -18.01 3.22
CA LEU A 63 8.56 -18.72 3.04
C LEU A 63 7.53 -18.35 4.12
N LEU A 64 7.92 -18.28 5.38
CA LEU A 64 7.04 -17.86 6.47
C LEU A 64 6.45 -16.48 6.25
N ILE A 65 7.27 -15.51 5.82
CA ILE A 65 6.82 -14.17 5.48
C ILE A 65 5.81 -14.21 4.32
N MET A 66 6.07 -15.03 3.29
CA MET A 66 5.14 -15.16 2.16
C MET A 66 3.82 -15.83 2.57
N LEU A 67 3.86 -16.81 3.46
CA LEU A 67 2.66 -17.49 3.96
C LEU A 67 1.71 -16.54 4.70
N THR A 68 2.19 -15.46 5.30
CA THR A 68 1.30 -14.45 5.91
C THR A 68 0.35 -13.81 4.90
N ARG A 69 0.72 -13.76 3.63
CA ARG A 69 -0.12 -13.21 2.54
C ARG A 69 -1.23 -14.14 2.08
N THR A 70 -1.17 -15.42 2.41
CA THR A 70 -2.22 -16.38 2.04
C THR A 70 -3.45 -16.26 2.94
N ILE A 71 -3.31 -15.60 4.08
CA ILE A 71 -4.42 -15.36 5.01
C ILE A 71 -5.30 -14.24 4.44
N PRO A 72 -6.59 -14.49 4.18
CA PRO A 72 -7.49 -13.45 3.69
C PRO A 72 -7.57 -12.29 4.70
N GLY A 73 -7.41 -11.04 4.24
CA GLY A 73 -7.45 -9.87 5.12
C GLY A 73 -8.73 -9.78 5.94
N ILE A 74 -9.86 -10.14 5.36
CA ILE A 74 -11.14 -10.14 6.05
C ILE A 74 -11.19 -11.08 7.26
N SER A 75 -10.49 -12.21 7.20
CA SER A 75 -10.40 -13.15 8.33
C SER A 75 -9.61 -12.59 9.50
N LEU A 76 -8.74 -11.62 9.25
CA LEU A 76 -7.96 -10.92 10.28
C LEU A 76 -8.72 -9.74 10.89
N SER A 77 -9.84 -9.31 10.30
CA SER A 77 -10.56 -8.10 10.74
C SER A 77 -11.05 -8.20 12.18
N LEU A 78 -11.65 -9.31 12.57
CA LEU A 78 -12.17 -9.50 13.93
C LEU A 78 -11.03 -9.61 14.97
N PRO A 79 -10.00 -10.44 14.81
CA PRO A 79 -8.86 -10.48 15.73
C PRO A 79 -8.17 -9.11 15.90
N ILE A 80 -7.93 -8.40 14.79
CA ILE A 80 -7.32 -7.06 14.83
C ILE A 80 -8.22 -6.08 15.57
N PHE A 81 -9.54 -6.11 15.30
CA PHE A 81 -10.50 -5.28 15.99
C PHE A 81 -10.47 -5.50 17.52
N ILE A 82 -10.47 -6.76 17.99
CA ILE A 82 -10.42 -7.09 19.40
C ILE A 82 -9.13 -6.57 20.07
N ILE A 83 -7.99 -6.75 19.41
CA ILE A 83 -6.70 -6.28 19.93
C ILE A 83 -6.69 -4.75 19.97
N PHE A 84 -7.06 -4.10 18.88
CA PHE A 84 -6.99 -2.64 18.76
C PHE A 84 -8.01 -1.91 19.63
N SER A 85 -9.17 -2.54 19.93
CA SER A 85 -10.11 -1.99 20.89
C SER A 85 -9.54 -1.97 22.32
N LYS A 86 -8.73 -2.98 22.69
CA LYS A 86 -8.11 -3.04 24.03
C LYS A 86 -6.98 -2.03 24.20
N ILE A 87 -6.26 -1.69 23.13
CA ILE A 87 -5.13 -0.75 23.19
C ILE A 87 -5.47 0.65 22.69
N GLY A 88 -6.75 0.92 22.39
CA GLY A 88 -7.23 2.25 22.02
C GLY A 88 -6.82 2.71 20.61
N LEU A 89 -6.55 1.79 19.68
CA LEU A 89 -6.18 2.10 18.29
C LEU A 89 -7.34 2.06 17.30
N ILE A 90 -8.55 1.72 17.76
CA ILE A 90 -9.76 1.83 16.94
C ILE A 90 -10.03 3.29 16.64
N ASP A 91 -10.52 3.56 15.43
CA ASP A 91 -10.89 4.89 14.95
C ASP A 91 -9.72 5.89 14.91
N THR A 92 -8.49 5.38 14.71
CA THR A 92 -7.28 6.19 14.59
C THR A 92 -6.54 5.93 13.28
N HIS A 93 -5.93 6.97 12.70
CA HIS A 93 -5.05 6.80 11.52
C HIS A 93 -3.89 5.84 11.82
N ILE A 94 -3.30 5.92 13.02
CA ILE A 94 -2.17 5.08 13.42
C ILE A 94 -2.55 3.60 13.38
N GLY A 95 -3.71 3.24 13.91
CA GLY A 95 -4.21 1.87 13.87
C GLY A 95 -4.31 1.34 12.45
N ILE A 96 -4.95 2.10 11.55
CA ILE A 96 -5.12 1.70 10.15
C ILE A 96 -3.77 1.62 9.43
N ILE A 97 -2.87 2.60 9.64
CA ILE A 97 -1.51 2.61 9.07
C ILE A 97 -0.73 1.36 9.50
N LEU A 98 -0.75 0.99 10.78
CA LEU A 98 -0.05 -0.19 11.27
C LEU A 98 -0.52 -1.48 10.59
N VAL A 99 -1.83 -1.63 10.40
CA VAL A 99 -2.40 -2.78 9.68
C VAL A 99 -1.91 -2.81 8.24
N PHE A 100 -1.95 -1.68 7.55
CA PHE A 100 -1.50 -1.62 6.15
C PHE A 100 0.00 -1.84 6.01
N VAL A 101 0.81 -1.32 6.92
CA VAL A 101 2.25 -1.60 6.96
C VAL A 101 2.49 -3.10 7.11
N ALA A 102 1.82 -3.74 8.08
CA ALA A 102 1.97 -5.19 8.31
C ALA A 102 1.57 -6.02 7.08
N LEU A 103 0.51 -5.64 6.38
CA LEU A 103 0.04 -6.35 5.19
C LEU A 103 0.95 -6.11 3.96
N ASN A 104 1.55 -4.94 3.82
CA ASN A 104 2.35 -4.58 2.64
C ASN A 104 3.81 -5.03 2.74
N ILE A 105 4.41 -5.11 3.93
CA ILE A 105 5.82 -5.50 4.13
C ILE A 105 6.14 -6.83 3.43
N PRO A 106 5.40 -7.94 3.60
CA PRO A 106 5.73 -9.21 2.96
C PRO A 106 5.82 -9.12 1.45
N PHE A 107 4.86 -8.45 0.82
CA PHE A 107 4.84 -8.26 -0.62
C PHE A 107 6.02 -7.39 -1.09
N THR A 108 6.32 -6.32 -0.36
CA THR A 108 7.43 -5.43 -0.68
C THR A 108 8.77 -6.14 -0.57
N ILE A 109 8.97 -6.96 0.48
CA ILE A 109 10.16 -7.82 0.63
C ILE A 109 10.31 -8.74 -0.58
N TRP A 110 9.22 -9.44 -0.95
CA TRP A 110 9.25 -10.37 -2.07
C TRP A 110 9.63 -9.71 -3.38
N LEU A 111 9.00 -8.58 -3.68
CA LEU A 111 9.23 -7.87 -4.93
C LEU A 111 10.65 -7.28 -4.99
N THR A 112 11.09 -6.63 -3.92
CA THR A 112 12.43 -6.02 -3.87
C THR A 112 13.55 -7.06 -3.81
N ASP A 113 13.38 -8.21 -3.12
CA ASP A 113 14.31 -9.34 -3.18
C ASP A 113 14.53 -9.80 -4.64
N GLY A 114 13.44 -9.92 -5.43
CA GLY A 114 13.53 -10.29 -6.83
C GLY A 114 14.36 -9.30 -7.68
N PHE A 115 14.18 -8.00 -7.45
CA PHE A 115 14.95 -6.98 -8.17
C PHE A 115 16.41 -6.93 -7.72
N PHE A 116 16.72 -7.02 -6.43
CA PHE A 116 18.10 -7.06 -5.95
C PHE A 116 18.86 -8.28 -6.46
N ARG A 117 18.21 -9.44 -6.61
CA ARG A 117 18.84 -10.65 -7.19
C ARG A 117 19.23 -10.51 -8.65
N GLN A 118 18.58 -9.63 -9.41
CA GLN A 118 18.90 -9.38 -10.82
C GLN A 118 20.19 -8.57 -10.99
N ILE A 119 20.62 -7.82 -9.98
CA ILE A 119 21.86 -7.05 -10.01
C ILE A 119 23.05 -7.98 -9.80
N PRO A 120 24.05 -8.02 -10.73
CA PRO A 120 25.25 -8.81 -10.58
C PRO A 120 26.03 -8.43 -9.31
N ARG A 121 26.39 -9.42 -8.50
CA ARG A 121 27.15 -9.19 -7.24
C ARG A 121 28.49 -8.52 -7.50
N ALA A 122 29.12 -8.80 -8.65
CA ALA A 122 30.37 -8.20 -9.04
C ALA A 122 30.35 -6.66 -8.97
N MET A 123 29.22 -6.00 -9.23
CA MET A 123 29.12 -4.54 -9.15
C MET A 123 29.38 -4.01 -7.73
N SER A 124 28.81 -4.68 -6.73
CA SER A 124 29.04 -4.31 -5.32
C SER A 124 30.43 -4.74 -4.84
N GLU A 125 30.97 -5.86 -5.35
CA GLU A 125 32.32 -6.37 -5.04
C GLU A 125 33.40 -5.42 -5.58
N VAL A 126 33.27 -4.92 -6.81
CA VAL A 126 34.17 -3.92 -7.38
C VAL A 126 34.19 -2.64 -6.52
N ALA A 127 33.01 -2.13 -6.12
CA ALA A 127 32.97 -0.96 -5.27
C ALA A 127 33.63 -1.19 -3.91
N MET A 128 33.55 -2.40 -3.36
CA MET A 128 34.24 -2.73 -2.12
C MET A 128 35.74 -2.83 -2.30
N THR A 129 36.24 -3.24 -3.47
CA THR A 129 37.69 -3.20 -3.79
C THR A 129 38.19 -1.76 -3.95
N ASP A 130 37.32 -0.84 -4.40
CA ASP A 130 37.59 0.60 -4.46
C ASP A 130 37.49 1.31 -3.11
N GLY A 131 37.27 0.55 -2.02
CA GLY A 131 37.27 1.06 -0.65
C GLY A 131 35.89 1.40 -0.07
N CYS A 132 34.80 1.13 -0.78
CA CYS A 132 33.46 1.32 -0.26
C CYS A 132 33.12 0.28 0.81
N THR A 133 32.45 0.73 1.88
CA THR A 133 31.81 -0.19 2.83
C THR A 133 30.58 -0.84 2.20
N LYS A 134 30.09 -1.96 2.75
CA LYS A 134 28.85 -2.62 2.30
C LYS A 134 27.65 -1.66 2.29
N LEU A 135 27.56 -0.79 3.27
CA LEU A 135 26.47 0.19 3.37
C LEU A 135 26.59 1.26 2.26
N GLN A 136 27.79 1.70 1.96
CA GLN A 136 28.03 2.63 0.85
C GLN A 136 27.72 1.98 -0.50
N ALA A 137 28.12 0.71 -0.72
CA ALA A 137 27.75 -0.04 -1.91
C ALA A 137 26.23 -0.20 -2.06
N PHE A 138 25.51 -0.44 -0.95
CA PHE A 138 24.04 -0.45 -0.96
C PHE A 138 23.45 0.88 -1.43
N TRP A 139 23.86 2.00 -0.80
CA TRP A 139 23.28 3.31 -1.10
C TRP A 139 23.65 3.86 -2.47
N HIS A 140 24.88 3.65 -2.94
CA HIS A 140 25.38 4.25 -4.17
C HIS A 140 25.24 3.37 -5.41
N ILE A 141 25.08 2.05 -5.24
CA ILE A 141 25.03 1.11 -6.38
C ILE A 141 23.71 0.34 -6.38
N GLU A 142 23.42 -0.43 -5.33
CA GLU A 142 22.30 -1.38 -5.37
C GLU A 142 20.95 -0.69 -5.30
N LEU A 143 20.80 0.31 -4.44
CA LEU A 143 19.55 1.05 -4.30
C LEU A 143 19.18 1.83 -5.56
N PRO A 144 20.09 2.61 -6.19
CA PRO A 144 19.81 3.29 -7.46
C PRO A 144 19.48 2.33 -8.62
N LEU A 145 20.17 1.19 -8.71
CA LEU A 145 19.89 0.18 -9.73
C LEU A 145 18.54 -0.51 -9.53
N SER A 146 18.09 -0.64 -8.28
CA SER A 146 16.79 -1.24 -7.93
C SER A 146 15.62 -0.26 -7.95
N ARG A 147 15.84 1.02 -8.27
CA ARG A 147 14.81 2.08 -8.14
C ARG A 147 13.49 1.77 -8.86
N SER A 148 13.55 1.12 -10.03
CA SER A 148 12.35 0.73 -10.77
C SER A 148 11.53 -0.33 -10.03
N GLY A 149 12.19 -1.30 -9.41
CA GLY A 149 11.57 -2.33 -8.59
C GLY A 149 10.98 -1.76 -7.29
N ILE A 150 11.71 -0.87 -6.64
CA ILE A 150 11.25 -0.19 -5.42
C ILE A 150 10.06 0.71 -5.73
N ALA A 151 10.08 1.47 -6.83
CA ALA A 151 8.95 2.27 -7.27
C ALA A 151 7.72 1.41 -7.56
N SER A 152 7.91 0.27 -8.24
CA SER A 152 6.82 -0.68 -8.48
C SER A 152 6.24 -1.23 -7.18
N ALA A 153 7.08 -1.62 -6.22
CA ALA A 153 6.67 -2.07 -4.90
C ALA A 153 5.84 -0.99 -4.18
N GLY A 154 6.27 0.27 -4.25
CA GLY A 154 5.56 1.41 -3.68
C GLY A 154 4.19 1.63 -4.31
N ILE A 155 4.09 1.57 -5.63
CA ILE A 155 2.81 1.75 -6.31
C ILE A 155 1.84 0.61 -5.95
N PHE A 156 2.29 -0.64 -5.92
CA PHE A 156 1.44 -1.75 -5.50
C PHE A 156 1.01 -1.64 -4.03
N ALA A 157 1.93 -1.30 -3.12
CA ALA A 157 1.60 -1.09 -1.71
C ALA A 157 0.57 0.05 -1.52
N PHE A 158 0.72 1.13 -2.29
CA PHE A 158 -0.26 2.22 -2.30
C PHE A 158 -1.62 1.76 -2.81
N LEU A 159 -1.67 1.05 -3.94
CA LEU A 159 -2.93 0.57 -4.52
C LEU A 159 -3.66 -0.40 -3.58
N ILE A 160 -2.93 -1.27 -2.88
CA ILE A 160 -3.50 -2.17 -1.86
C ILE A 160 -4.13 -1.34 -0.73
N SER A 161 -3.39 -0.37 -0.18
CA SER A 161 -3.87 0.48 0.91
C SER A 161 -5.01 1.40 0.48
N TRP A 162 -4.96 1.93 -0.75
CA TRP A 162 -5.97 2.84 -1.30
C TRP A 162 -7.32 2.18 -1.52
N ASN A 163 -7.31 0.92 -2.00
CA ASN A 163 -8.53 0.19 -2.34
C ASN A 163 -9.09 -0.66 -1.19
N GLU A 164 -8.41 -0.72 -0.04
CA GLU A 164 -8.83 -1.58 1.06
C GLU A 164 -10.09 -1.04 1.74
N TYR A 165 -11.12 -1.87 1.74
CA TYR A 165 -12.41 -1.58 2.37
C TYR A 165 -12.65 -2.46 3.60
N ALA A 166 -12.43 -3.77 3.47
CA ALA A 166 -12.93 -4.75 4.43
C ALA A 166 -12.33 -4.60 5.84
N LEU A 167 -11.03 -4.36 5.93
CA LEU A 167 -10.36 -4.13 7.21
C LEU A 167 -10.68 -2.74 7.76
N VAL A 168 -10.66 -1.73 6.90
CA VAL A 168 -10.88 -0.34 7.34
C VAL A 168 -12.31 -0.13 7.82
N SER A 169 -13.31 -0.76 7.21
CA SER A 169 -14.71 -0.66 7.63
C SER A 169 -14.95 -1.11 9.08
N ASN A 170 -14.12 -2.02 9.60
CA ASN A 170 -14.18 -2.45 10.99
C ASN A 170 -13.37 -1.55 11.95
N LEU A 171 -12.36 -0.85 11.45
CA LEU A 171 -11.45 -0.04 12.27
C LEU A 171 -11.83 1.44 12.28
N ALA A 172 -12.33 1.98 11.16
CA ALA A 172 -12.71 3.38 11.00
C ALA A 172 -14.21 3.56 11.25
N ARG A 173 -14.57 4.36 12.24
CA ARG A 173 -15.97 4.59 12.66
C ARG A 173 -16.43 6.00 12.45
N SER A 174 -15.55 6.97 12.74
CA SER A 174 -15.85 8.40 12.62
C SER A 174 -15.39 8.98 11.28
N THR A 175 -15.85 10.16 10.99
CA THR A 175 -15.41 10.96 9.84
C THR A 175 -13.90 11.19 9.82
N ASP A 176 -13.27 11.24 10.98
CA ASP A 176 -11.86 11.58 11.14
C ASP A 176 -10.92 10.42 10.74
N SER A 177 -11.44 9.20 10.66
CA SER A 177 -10.66 8.00 10.31
C SER A 177 -11.12 7.30 9.04
N LYS A 178 -12.37 7.51 8.59
CA LYS A 178 -12.91 6.87 7.40
C LYS A 178 -12.13 7.23 6.15
N THR A 179 -11.84 6.21 5.33
CA THR A 179 -11.28 6.37 3.97
C THR A 179 -12.38 6.57 2.93
N LEU A 180 -11.99 6.96 1.71
CA LEU A 180 -12.94 7.12 0.59
C LEU A 180 -13.72 5.83 0.30
N THR A 181 -13.07 4.68 0.37
CA THR A 181 -13.68 3.37 0.12
C THR A 181 -14.75 3.04 1.15
N VAL A 182 -14.49 3.33 2.42
CA VAL A 182 -15.49 3.18 3.50
C VAL A 182 -16.59 4.24 3.39
N GLY A 183 -16.23 5.46 3.03
CA GLY A 183 -17.18 6.57 2.82
C GLY A 183 -18.22 6.31 1.72
N LEU A 184 -17.98 5.37 0.78
CA LEU A 184 -18.99 4.93 -0.17
C LEU A 184 -20.28 4.41 0.52
N MET A 185 -20.13 3.78 1.67
CA MET A 185 -21.28 3.25 2.40
C MET A 185 -22.13 4.34 3.04
N ASP A 186 -21.60 5.53 3.24
CA ASP A 186 -22.37 6.65 3.80
C ASP A 186 -23.42 7.21 2.82
N PHE A 187 -23.34 6.83 1.53
CA PHE A 187 -24.38 7.10 0.53
C PHE A 187 -25.56 6.13 0.62
N THR A 188 -25.45 5.08 1.43
CA THR A 188 -26.56 4.15 1.71
C THR A 188 -27.29 4.58 2.97
N ALA A 189 -28.62 4.68 2.92
CA ALA A 189 -29.47 4.85 4.09
C ALA A 189 -30.34 3.63 4.27
N GLN A 190 -30.97 3.53 5.43
CA GLN A 190 -31.80 2.38 5.80
C GLN A 190 -32.92 2.06 4.77
N PHE A 191 -33.44 3.09 4.08
CA PHE A 191 -34.52 2.93 3.12
C PHE A 191 -34.22 3.49 1.73
N THR A 192 -33.08 4.15 1.52
CA THR A 192 -32.73 4.79 0.25
C THR A 192 -31.25 4.72 -0.03
N ILE A 193 -30.89 4.61 -1.31
CA ILE A 193 -29.49 4.63 -1.77
C ILE A 193 -29.35 5.85 -2.69
N ASN A 194 -28.38 6.70 -2.40
CA ASN A 194 -28.01 7.80 -3.31
C ASN A 194 -27.06 7.27 -4.39
N TRP A 195 -27.59 6.60 -5.40
CA TRP A 195 -26.82 6.03 -6.50
C TRP A 195 -25.96 7.06 -7.25
N PRO A 196 -26.47 8.26 -7.61
CA PRO A 196 -25.63 9.26 -8.27
C PRO A 196 -24.41 9.67 -7.46
N GLY A 197 -24.57 9.94 -6.16
CA GLY A 197 -23.47 10.31 -5.28
C GLY A 197 -22.47 9.18 -5.11
N MET A 198 -22.95 7.95 -4.93
CA MET A 198 -22.09 6.75 -4.81
C MET A 198 -21.28 6.52 -6.10
N CYS A 199 -21.91 6.59 -7.27
CA CYS A 199 -21.21 6.44 -8.54
C CYS A 199 -20.18 7.56 -8.77
N ALA A 200 -20.52 8.81 -8.44
CA ALA A 200 -19.58 9.93 -8.54
C ALA A 200 -18.34 9.72 -7.65
N LEU A 201 -18.53 9.29 -6.41
CA LEU A 201 -17.41 8.99 -5.51
C LEU A 201 -16.59 7.78 -5.99
N ALA A 202 -17.25 6.72 -6.51
CA ALA A 202 -16.56 5.55 -7.05
C ALA A 202 -15.67 5.92 -8.23
N VAL A 203 -16.15 6.74 -9.17
CA VAL A 203 -15.34 7.26 -10.29
C VAL A 203 -14.13 8.05 -9.74
N PHE A 204 -14.34 8.87 -8.73
CA PHE A 204 -13.26 9.64 -8.12
C PHE A 204 -12.19 8.75 -7.47
N ILE A 205 -12.58 7.64 -6.82
CA ILE A 205 -11.66 6.66 -6.23
C ILE A 205 -10.83 5.94 -7.32
N ILE A 206 -11.43 5.66 -8.48
CA ILE A 206 -10.77 4.93 -9.56
C ILE A 206 -9.66 5.75 -10.24
N ILE A 207 -9.80 7.08 -10.34
CA ILE A 207 -8.85 7.93 -11.07
C ILE A 207 -7.40 7.77 -10.60
N PRO A 208 -7.05 7.93 -9.30
CA PRO A 208 -5.68 7.75 -8.83
C PRO A 208 -5.16 6.32 -9.07
N ALA A 209 -6.03 5.32 -8.89
CA ALA A 209 -5.67 3.93 -9.10
C ALA A 209 -5.31 3.65 -10.57
N LEU A 210 -6.07 4.19 -11.54
CA LEU A 210 -5.78 4.07 -12.97
C LEU A 210 -4.45 4.76 -13.32
N ILE A 211 -4.25 6.00 -12.87
CA ILE A 211 -3.01 6.76 -13.14
C ILE A 211 -1.81 5.95 -12.66
N LEU A 212 -1.83 5.46 -11.42
CA LEU A 212 -0.73 4.68 -10.85
C LEU A 212 -0.54 3.34 -11.54
N THR A 213 -1.62 2.67 -11.96
CA THR A 213 -1.54 1.42 -12.73
C THR A 213 -0.84 1.63 -14.06
N PHE A 214 -1.17 2.69 -14.80
CA PHE A 214 -0.47 3.03 -16.04
C PHE A 214 1.00 3.39 -15.83
N MET A 215 1.35 4.01 -14.69
CA MET A 215 2.75 4.28 -14.35
C MET A 215 3.52 2.99 -14.07
N VAL A 216 2.93 2.02 -13.37
CA VAL A 216 3.58 0.73 -13.06
C VAL A 216 3.86 -0.07 -14.32
N GLN A 217 2.97 -0.09 -15.29
CA GLN A 217 3.16 -0.86 -16.53
C GLN A 217 4.49 -0.55 -17.21
N LYS A 218 4.90 0.73 -17.24
CA LYS A 218 6.17 1.16 -17.82
C LYS A 218 7.39 0.59 -17.09
N HIS A 219 7.31 0.41 -15.78
CA HIS A 219 8.42 -0.08 -14.96
C HIS A 219 8.50 -1.61 -14.90
N LEU A 220 7.35 -2.31 -14.99
CA LEU A 220 7.29 -3.77 -14.99
C LEU A 220 7.80 -4.36 -16.31
N VAL A 221 7.43 -3.77 -17.44
CA VAL A 221 7.87 -4.26 -18.77
C VAL A 221 9.39 -4.21 -18.89
N THR A 222 10.03 -3.16 -18.36
CA THR A 222 11.49 -3.02 -18.40
C THR A 222 12.20 -4.07 -17.52
N GLY A 223 11.60 -4.45 -16.37
CA GLY A 223 12.18 -5.46 -15.47
C GLY A 223 12.01 -6.91 -15.96
N LEU A 224 10.95 -7.20 -16.70
CA LEU A 224 10.68 -8.55 -17.21
C LEU A 224 11.44 -8.86 -18.50
N THR A 225 11.79 -7.86 -19.32
CA THR A 225 12.51 -8.05 -20.58
C THR A 225 14.00 -8.36 -20.37
N PHE A 226 14.61 -7.96 -19.26
CA PHE A 226 15.99 -8.34 -18.93
C PHE A 226 16.15 -9.81 -18.48
N GLY A 227 15.07 -10.49 -18.12
CA GLY A 227 15.10 -11.92 -17.75
C GLY A 227 14.85 -12.89 -18.90
N GLY A 228 14.44 -12.41 -20.07
CA GLY A 228 14.01 -13.21 -21.22
C GLY A 228 15.09 -13.51 -22.26
N VAL A 229 16.27 -12.95 -22.16
CA VAL A 229 17.36 -13.22 -23.11
C VAL A 229 18.42 -14.09 -22.43
N LYS A 230 18.11 -15.36 -22.27
CA LYS A 230 19.07 -16.45 -22.24
C LYS A 230 18.84 -17.26 -23.52
N GLY A 231 19.41 -16.82 -24.62
CA GLY A 231 19.74 -17.63 -25.76
C GLY A 231 21.14 -18.17 -25.59
#